data_bac74ccf703c3f8d82853f7aef13112d
#
_entry.id   bac74ccf703c3f8d82853f7aef13112d
#
_cell.length_a   1.000
_cell.length_b   1.000
_cell.length_c   1.000
_cell.angle_alpha   90.00
_cell.angle_beta   90.00
_cell.angle_gamma   90.00
#
_symmetry.space_group_name_H-M   'P 1'
#
loop_
_entity.id
_entity.type
_entity.pdbx_description
1 polymer ?
#
loop_
_entity_poly.entity_id
_entity_poly.type
_entity_poly.pdbx_seq_one_letter_code
_entity_poly.pdbx_strand_id
1 'polypeptide(L)'
;MLNNITIGQYFPGNSFLHRMDPRAKIIATTIFVVAIFLANSPLAYGIVGGFTIFAMLLSHLPLRLMWSAIKPLWIIIVFTMGIHIFTTPGNPIFQWGIINITDHGMAMGLQMAARLIFLILFSSLLTYTTSPIRLTDGIEHLLNPFRRIGVPAHELAMMMTIALRFIPTLLDETDRIMKAQSARGADFVTGSIIQRAKNMVPLLVPLFISAFRRADELAIAMEARCYRGGVNRTRMKELQVTYVDYIGVGAVVLITIILIALWWLGL
;
A
#
# COMPACT_ATOMS: atom_id res chain seq x y z
N MET A 1 -18.84 1.68 -15.85
CA MET A 1 -18.28 2.41 -14.69
C MET A 1 -17.24 1.61 -13.91
N LEU A 2 -17.23 0.27 -13.95
CA LEU A 2 -16.32 -0.58 -13.18
C LEU A 2 -15.00 -0.93 -13.88
N ASN A 3 -14.80 -0.54 -15.15
CA ASN A 3 -13.62 -0.88 -15.96
C ASN A 3 -12.29 -0.27 -15.50
N ASN A 4 -12.29 0.60 -14.48
CA ASN A 4 -11.08 1.25 -13.96
C ASN A 4 -10.65 0.73 -12.59
N ILE A 5 -11.25 -0.35 -12.08
CA ILE A 5 -10.79 -0.97 -10.84
C ILE A 5 -9.64 -1.90 -11.18
N THR A 6 -8.44 -1.35 -11.24
CA THR A 6 -7.22 -2.15 -11.34
C THR A 6 -6.96 -2.80 -9.98
N ILE A 7 -7.16 -4.11 -9.89
CA ILE A 7 -6.87 -4.90 -8.69
C ILE A 7 -5.36 -5.00 -8.54
N GLY A 8 -4.82 -4.15 -7.65
CA GLY A 8 -3.39 -4.02 -7.43
C GLY A 8 -2.73 -3.17 -8.51
N GLN A 9 -2.08 -2.11 -8.11
CA GLN A 9 -1.31 -1.23 -9.01
C GLN A 9 0.07 -1.82 -9.35
N TYR A 10 0.17 -3.17 -9.40
CA TYR A 10 1.41 -3.84 -9.75
C TYR A 10 1.79 -3.58 -11.20
N PHE A 11 3.01 -3.07 -11.41
CA PHE A 11 3.59 -2.86 -12.72
C PHE A 11 4.60 -3.99 -13.01
N PRO A 12 4.35 -4.86 -14.01
CA PRO A 12 5.27 -5.95 -14.31
C PRO A 12 6.61 -5.40 -14.82
N GLY A 13 7.70 -5.86 -14.22
CA GLY A 13 9.04 -5.44 -14.57
C GLY A 13 10.09 -6.44 -14.10
N ASN A 14 11.35 -6.27 -14.56
CA ASN A 14 12.49 -7.15 -14.23
C ASN A 14 13.61 -6.41 -13.49
N SER A 15 13.31 -5.29 -12.82
CA SER A 15 14.31 -4.52 -12.09
C SER A 15 14.81 -5.24 -10.84
N PHE A 16 15.87 -4.70 -10.23
CA PHE A 16 16.42 -5.18 -8.96
C PHE A 16 15.32 -5.32 -7.89
N LEU A 17 14.47 -4.30 -7.73
CA LEU A 17 13.38 -4.33 -6.77
C LEU A 17 12.32 -5.41 -7.11
N HIS A 18 12.03 -5.67 -8.38
CA HIS A 18 11.04 -6.69 -8.75
C HIS A 18 11.50 -8.10 -8.40
N ARG A 19 12.84 -8.35 -8.42
CA ARG A 19 13.44 -9.65 -8.11
C ARG A 19 13.54 -9.93 -6.60
N MET A 20 13.51 -8.90 -5.77
CA MET A 20 13.56 -9.07 -4.31
C MET A 20 12.39 -9.90 -3.77
N ASP A 21 12.69 -10.70 -2.74
CA ASP A 21 11.69 -11.45 -1.98
C ASP A 21 10.68 -10.50 -1.31
N PRO A 22 9.37 -10.78 -1.40
CA PRO A 22 8.33 -9.95 -0.77
C PRO A 22 8.55 -9.72 0.74
N ARG A 23 9.09 -10.70 1.46
CA ARG A 23 9.40 -10.58 2.91
C ARG A 23 10.44 -9.49 3.15
N ALA A 24 11.54 -9.55 2.39
CA ALA A 24 12.63 -8.58 2.48
C ALA A 24 12.14 -7.17 2.14
N LYS A 25 11.28 -7.03 1.13
CA LYS A 25 10.68 -5.74 0.76
C LYS A 25 9.77 -5.18 1.86
N ILE A 26 8.90 -6.01 2.45
CA ILE A 26 8.00 -5.58 3.53
C ILE A 26 8.84 -5.08 4.71
N ILE A 27 9.85 -5.86 5.12
CA ILE A 27 10.74 -5.49 6.23
C ILE A 27 11.50 -4.21 5.89
N ALA A 28 12.12 -4.12 4.71
CA ALA A 28 12.86 -2.95 4.27
C ALA A 28 11.96 -1.70 4.23
N THR A 29 10.74 -1.82 3.68
CA THR A 29 9.78 -0.71 3.63
C THR A 29 9.38 -0.27 5.03
N THR A 30 9.08 -1.20 5.93
CA THR A 30 8.70 -0.88 7.31
C THR A 30 9.84 -0.18 8.05
N ILE A 31 11.07 -0.70 7.95
CA ILE A 31 12.25 -0.07 8.57
C ILE A 31 12.46 1.33 8.01
N PHE A 32 12.38 1.52 6.69
CA PHE A 32 12.61 2.82 6.08
C PHE A 32 11.51 3.83 6.42
N VAL A 33 10.25 3.40 6.48
CA VAL A 33 9.13 4.24 6.95
C VAL A 33 9.40 4.75 8.37
N VAL A 34 9.85 3.87 9.27
CA VAL A 34 10.24 4.28 10.63
C VAL A 34 11.45 5.23 10.59
N ALA A 35 12.44 4.96 9.75
CA ALA A 35 13.64 5.78 9.60
C ALA A 35 13.34 7.21 9.11
N ILE A 36 12.34 7.40 8.24
CA ILE A 36 11.90 8.73 7.80
C ILE A 36 11.42 9.59 8.97
N PHE A 37 10.81 9.01 10.01
CA PHE A 37 10.38 9.75 11.19
C PHE A 37 11.55 10.20 12.08
N LEU A 38 12.71 9.56 11.97
CA LEU A 38 13.94 9.96 12.70
C LEU A 38 14.66 11.14 12.02
N ALA A 39 14.32 11.45 10.76
CA ALA A 39 14.89 12.56 10.04
C ALA A 39 14.37 13.90 10.58
N ASN A 40 15.22 14.70 11.23
CA ASN A 40 14.87 16.00 11.80
C ASN A 40 15.72 17.15 11.25
N SER A 41 16.81 16.86 10.52
CA SER A 41 17.70 17.87 9.95
C SER A 41 17.58 17.94 8.42
N PRO A 42 17.91 19.08 7.79
CA PRO A 42 17.92 19.18 6.33
C PRO A 42 18.85 18.17 5.67
N LEU A 43 19.96 17.82 6.32
CA LEU A 43 20.91 16.82 5.84
C LEU A 43 20.29 15.42 5.86
N ALA A 44 19.58 15.06 6.94
CA ALA A 44 18.85 13.80 7.03
C ALA A 44 17.79 13.66 5.93
N TYR A 45 17.02 14.74 5.66
CA TYR A 45 16.06 14.76 4.53
C TYR A 45 16.75 14.62 3.17
N GLY A 46 17.96 15.19 3.01
CA GLY A 46 18.76 15.01 1.80
C GLY A 46 19.16 13.55 1.58
N ILE A 47 19.56 12.84 2.62
CA ILE A 47 19.91 11.40 2.56
C ILE A 47 18.68 10.56 2.25
N VAL A 48 17.56 10.78 2.95
CA VAL A 48 16.29 10.09 2.71
C VAL A 48 15.79 10.30 1.28
N GLY A 49 15.83 11.55 0.80
CA GLY A 49 15.44 11.91 -0.56
C GLY A 49 16.34 11.27 -1.60
N GLY A 50 17.66 11.36 -1.42
CA GLY A 50 18.64 10.74 -2.31
C GLY A 50 18.44 9.22 -2.41
N PHE A 51 18.23 8.55 -1.29
CA PHE A 51 17.95 7.11 -1.29
C PHE A 51 16.61 6.76 -1.94
N THR A 52 15.57 7.53 -1.67
CA THR A 52 14.26 7.33 -2.30
C THR A 52 14.37 7.47 -3.82
N ILE A 53 15.05 8.51 -4.30
CA ILE A 53 15.30 8.71 -5.74
C ILE A 53 16.14 7.57 -6.31
N PHE A 54 17.18 7.15 -5.62
CA PHE A 54 18.02 6.01 -6.02
C PHE A 54 17.20 4.71 -6.14
N ALA A 55 16.36 4.41 -5.15
CA ALA A 55 15.47 3.25 -5.18
C ALA A 55 14.45 3.34 -6.36
N MET A 56 13.93 4.54 -6.64
CA MET A 56 13.06 4.78 -7.79
C MET A 56 13.78 4.51 -9.12
N LEU A 57 15.00 4.99 -9.28
CA LEU A 57 15.81 4.73 -10.48
C LEU A 57 16.11 3.24 -10.66
N LEU A 58 16.46 2.53 -9.57
CA LEU A 58 16.66 1.08 -9.59
C LEU A 58 15.37 0.29 -9.91
N SER A 59 14.20 0.86 -9.62
CA SER A 59 12.93 0.20 -9.91
C SER A 59 12.55 0.21 -11.39
N HIS A 60 13.15 1.09 -12.20
CA HIS A 60 12.81 1.32 -13.62
C HIS A 60 11.32 1.61 -13.84
N LEU A 61 10.63 2.15 -12.83
CA LEU A 61 9.23 2.54 -12.95
C LEU A 61 9.11 3.88 -13.68
N PRO A 62 8.10 4.06 -14.55
CA PRO A 62 7.87 5.33 -15.21
C PRO A 62 7.48 6.41 -14.20
N LEU A 63 8.09 7.58 -14.29
CA LEU A 63 7.84 8.72 -13.39
C LEU A 63 6.36 9.11 -13.30
N ARG A 64 5.59 8.81 -14.35
CA ARG A 64 4.14 9.03 -14.36
C ARG A 64 3.41 8.27 -13.26
N LEU A 65 3.84 7.04 -12.92
CA LEU A 65 3.25 6.26 -11.82
C LEU A 65 3.56 6.89 -10.47
N MET A 66 4.78 7.39 -10.28
CA MET A 66 5.19 8.08 -9.05
C MET A 66 4.38 9.36 -8.85
N TRP A 67 4.20 10.14 -9.91
CA TRP A 67 3.33 11.32 -9.86
C TRP A 67 1.87 10.96 -9.56
N SER A 68 1.38 9.86 -10.14
CA SER A 68 0.02 9.36 -9.88
C SER A 68 -0.17 8.93 -8.43
N ALA A 69 0.88 8.49 -7.72
CA ALA A 69 0.82 8.17 -6.30
C ALA A 69 0.69 9.41 -5.42
N ILE A 70 1.34 10.52 -5.79
CA ILE A 70 1.30 11.78 -5.03
C ILE A 70 -0.02 12.52 -5.30
N LYS A 71 -0.52 12.48 -6.55
CA LYS A 71 -1.68 13.26 -7.01
C LYS A 71 -2.92 13.21 -6.11
N PRO A 72 -3.40 12.08 -5.58
CA PRO A 72 -4.56 12.05 -4.71
C PRO A 72 -4.32 12.67 -3.34
N LEU A 73 -3.05 12.76 -2.91
CA LEU A 73 -2.66 13.23 -1.58
C LEU A 73 -2.09 14.66 -1.58
N TRP A 74 -1.98 15.30 -2.77
CA TRP A 74 -1.42 16.65 -2.88
C TRP A 74 -2.14 17.68 -2.02
N ILE A 75 -3.47 17.56 -1.88
CA ILE A 75 -4.28 18.46 -1.05
C ILE A 75 -3.86 18.35 0.41
N ILE A 76 -3.63 17.12 0.90
CA ILE A 76 -3.19 16.87 2.28
C ILE A 76 -1.78 17.44 2.49
N ILE A 77 -0.88 17.25 1.52
CA ILE A 77 0.49 17.77 1.58
C ILE A 77 0.49 19.30 1.66
N VAL A 78 -0.26 19.95 0.77
CA VAL A 78 -0.37 21.43 0.76
C VAL A 78 -1.02 21.95 2.03
N PHE A 79 -2.07 21.29 2.50
CA PHE A 79 -2.78 21.69 3.71
C PHE A 79 -1.88 21.54 4.95
N THR A 80 -1.16 20.43 5.09
CA THR A 80 -0.22 20.22 6.20
C THR A 80 0.90 21.24 6.17
N MET A 81 1.47 21.50 4.99
CA MET A 81 2.48 22.54 4.81
C MET A 81 1.94 23.91 5.22
N GLY A 82 0.73 24.26 4.79
CA GLY A 82 0.07 25.52 5.14
C GLY A 82 -0.13 25.66 6.65
N ILE A 83 -0.64 24.62 7.32
CA ILE A 83 -0.81 24.67 8.78
C ILE A 83 0.51 25.02 9.45
N HIS A 84 1.59 24.34 9.13
CA HIS A 84 2.90 24.59 9.76
C HIS A 84 3.44 25.98 9.46
N ILE A 85 3.25 26.51 8.25
CA ILE A 85 3.70 27.86 7.87
C ILE A 85 2.99 28.92 8.72
N PHE A 86 1.69 28.76 9.02
CA PHE A 86 0.88 29.77 9.69
C PHE A 86 0.81 29.59 11.23
N THR A 87 1.02 28.36 11.74
CA THR A 87 0.85 28.08 13.18
C THR A 87 2.14 27.95 13.95
N THR A 88 3.27 27.70 13.29
CA THR A 88 4.54 27.49 13.99
C THR A 88 5.15 28.84 14.41
N PRO A 89 5.43 29.06 15.70
CA PRO A 89 6.08 30.29 16.17
C PRO A 89 7.54 30.34 15.71
N GLY A 90 8.02 31.53 15.36
CA GLY A 90 9.40 31.77 14.93
C GLY A 90 9.62 33.25 14.59
N ASN A 91 10.79 33.57 14.01
CA ASN A 91 11.05 34.92 13.55
C ASN A 91 10.15 35.25 12.34
N PRO A 92 9.39 36.34 12.39
CA PRO A 92 8.47 36.67 11.29
C PRO A 92 9.26 37.17 10.08
N ILE A 93 9.11 36.48 8.95
CA ILE A 93 9.65 36.93 7.65
C ILE A 93 8.65 37.90 6.99
N PHE A 94 7.37 37.63 7.16
CA PHE A 94 6.30 38.44 6.59
C PHE A 94 5.12 38.51 7.55
N GLN A 95 4.71 39.73 7.90
CA GLN A 95 3.57 40.00 8.78
C GLN A 95 2.54 40.84 8.00
N TRP A 96 1.36 40.28 7.80
CA TRP A 96 0.25 40.99 7.23
C TRP A 96 -1.01 40.70 8.06
N GLY A 97 -1.28 41.55 9.03
CA GLY A 97 -2.44 41.44 9.92
C GLY A 97 -2.40 40.16 10.77
N ILE A 98 -3.30 39.23 10.53
CA ILE A 98 -3.43 37.97 11.27
C ILE A 98 -2.48 36.88 10.71
N ILE A 99 -1.94 37.07 9.52
CA ILE A 99 -1.07 36.11 8.84
C ILE A 99 0.40 36.42 9.16
N ASN A 100 1.02 35.54 9.95
CA ASN A 100 2.44 35.60 10.30
C ASN A 100 3.15 34.42 9.65
N ILE A 101 3.99 34.68 8.65
CA ILE A 101 4.87 33.65 8.07
C ILE A 101 6.21 33.75 8.77
N THR A 102 6.62 32.65 9.42
CA THR A 102 7.86 32.56 10.16
C THR A 102 8.88 31.69 9.39
N ASP A 103 10.18 31.96 9.62
CA ASP A 103 11.28 31.16 9.07
C ASP A 103 11.20 29.70 9.52
N HIS A 104 10.92 29.51 10.82
CA HIS A 104 10.76 28.18 11.42
C HIS A 104 9.53 27.46 10.89
N GLY A 105 8.41 28.17 10.69
CA GLY A 105 7.19 27.63 10.10
C GLY A 105 7.39 27.16 8.65
N MET A 106 8.14 27.94 7.87
CA MET A 106 8.45 27.57 6.48
C MET A 106 9.37 26.33 6.42
N ALA A 107 10.40 26.29 7.25
CA ALA A 107 11.29 25.13 7.34
C ALA A 107 10.54 23.87 7.79
N MET A 108 9.73 23.95 8.85
CA MET A 108 8.90 22.83 9.32
C MET A 108 7.86 22.39 8.30
N GLY A 109 7.18 23.34 7.66
CA GLY A 109 6.21 23.05 6.62
C GLY A 109 6.83 22.29 5.45
N LEU A 110 8.00 22.72 4.99
CA LEU A 110 8.74 22.04 3.92
C LEU A 110 9.22 20.64 4.34
N GLN A 111 9.72 20.50 5.58
CA GLN A 111 10.12 19.20 6.13
C GLN A 111 8.94 18.21 6.21
N MET A 112 7.78 18.66 6.68
CA MET A 112 6.58 17.82 6.76
C MET A 112 6.06 17.43 5.38
N ALA A 113 6.06 18.36 4.43
CA ALA A 113 5.71 18.07 3.05
C ALA A 113 6.68 17.03 2.43
N ALA A 114 7.99 17.20 2.61
CA ALA A 114 9.01 16.25 2.14
C ALA A 114 8.84 14.88 2.80
N ARG A 115 8.59 14.82 4.11
CA ARG A 115 8.31 13.58 4.85
C ARG A 115 7.15 12.81 4.24
N LEU A 116 6.02 13.47 4.02
CA LEU A 116 4.84 12.85 3.40
C LEU A 116 5.14 12.36 1.98
N ILE A 117 5.84 13.15 1.18
CA ILE A 117 6.22 12.76 -0.18
C ILE A 117 7.10 11.50 -0.16
N PHE A 118 8.13 11.44 0.68
CA PHE A 118 9.02 10.28 0.76
C PHE A 118 8.29 9.03 1.28
N LEU A 119 7.41 9.18 2.27
CA LEU A 119 6.56 8.08 2.76
C LEU A 119 5.70 7.51 1.63
N ILE A 120 5.01 8.38 0.88
CA ILE A 120 4.14 7.97 -0.23
C ILE A 120 4.95 7.29 -1.33
N LEU A 121 6.05 7.90 -1.75
CA LEU A 121 6.89 7.38 -2.83
C LEU A 121 7.48 6.01 -2.47
N PHE A 122 8.06 5.89 -1.28
CA PHE A 122 8.70 4.63 -0.87
C PHE A 122 7.69 3.50 -0.64
N SER A 123 6.55 3.80 -0.02
CA SER A 123 5.45 2.82 0.13
C SER A 123 4.87 2.40 -1.23
N SER A 124 4.79 3.34 -2.19
CA SER A 124 4.34 3.04 -3.54
C SER A 124 5.28 2.11 -4.29
N LEU A 125 6.60 2.17 -4.04
CA LEU A 125 7.56 1.23 -4.63
C LEU A 125 7.22 -0.23 -4.27
N LEU A 126 6.85 -0.51 -3.02
CA LEU A 126 6.41 -1.84 -2.60
C LEU A 126 5.19 -2.30 -3.42
N THR A 127 4.19 -1.43 -3.53
CA THR A 127 2.93 -1.73 -4.22
C THR A 127 3.13 -1.94 -5.73
N TYR A 128 3.93 -1.11 -6.38
CA TYR A 128 4.19 -1.21 -7.82
C TYR A 128 5.13 -2.36 -8.20
N THR A 129 6.05 -2.75 -7.30
CA THR A 129 7.05 -3.81 -7.61
C THR A 129 6.67 -5.19 -7.09
N THR A 130 5.56 -5.34 -6.36
CA THR A 130 5.16 -6.62 -5.76
C THR A 130 3.71 -6.94 -6.09
N SER A 131 3.47 -8.10 -6.70
CA SER A 131 2.08 -8.51 -6.97
C SER A 131 1.33 -8.84 -5.68
N PRO A 132 0.00 -8.61 -5.62
CA PRO A 132 -0.81 -8.86 -4.41
C PRO A 132 -0.67 -10.29 -3.89
N ILE A 133 -0.61 -11.28 -4.78
CA ILE A 133 -0.45 -12.69 -4.40
C ILE A 133 0.92 -12.93 -3.71
N ARG A 134 2.01 -12.38 -4.28
CA ARG A 134 3.34 -12.48 -3.64
C ARG A 134 3.40 -11.74 -2.31
N LEU A 135 2.69 -10.61 -2.21
CA LEU A 135 2.60 -9.85 -0.96
C LEU A 135 1.91 -10.69 0.12
N THR A 136 0.83 -11.39 -0.23
CA THR A 136 0.12 -12.30 0.68
C THR A 136 1.04 -13.43 1.17
N ASP A 137 1.80 -14.04 0.27
CA ASP A 137 2.78 -15.08 0.64
C ASP A 137 3.86 -14.54 1.58
N GLY A 138 4.34 -13.31 1.33
CA GLY A 138 5.29 -12.63 2.20
C GLY A 138 4.73 -12.38 3.61
N ILE A 139 3.50 -11.89 3.71
CA ILE A 139 2.80 -11.65 4.98
C ILE A 139 2.61 -12.96 5.75
N GLU A 140 2.18 -14.05 5.08
CA GLU A 140 2.03 -15.35 5.73
C GLU A 140 3.32 -15.80 6.42
N HIS A 141 4.45 -15.68 5.70
CA HIS A 141 5.73 -16.06 6.27
C HIS A 141 6.18 -15.16 7.42
N LEU A 142 5.91 -13.86 7.36
CA LEU A 142 6.21 -12.93 8.44
C LEU A 142 5.30 -13.14 9.67
N LEU A 143 4.08 -13.63 9.46
CA LEU A 143 3.14 -13.97 10.54
C LEU A 143 3.37 -15.38 11.12
N ASN A 144 4.09 -16.25 10.42
CA ASN A 144 4.33 -17.64 10.86
C ASN A 144 4.96 -17.77 12.26
N PRO A 145 5.95 -16.93 12.69
CA PRO A 145 6.46 -16.96 14.06
C PRO A 145 5.39 -16.73 15.13
N PHE A 146 4.37 -15.94 14.80
CA PHE A 146 3.26 -15.60 15.71
C PHE A 146 2.21 -16.70 15.81
N ARG A 147 2.34 -17.79 15.05
CA ARG A 147 1.51 -18.99 15.18
C ARG A 147 1.56 -19.57 16.60
N ARG A 148 2.68 -19.39 17.30
CA ARG A 148 2.84 -19.83 18.71
C ARG A 148 1.92 -19.06 19.68
N ILE A 149 1.47 -17.88 19.30
CA ILE A 149 0.58 -17.00 20.08
C ILE A 149 -0.88 -17.15 19.61
N GLY A 150 -1.16 -18.10 18.69
CA GLY A 150 -2.51 -18.39 18.22
C GLY A 150 -2.91 -17.67 16.92
N VAL A 151 -1.97 -16.98 16.22
CA VAL A 151 -2.28 -16.34 14.95
C VAL A 151 -2.40 -17.38 13.83
N PRO A 152 -3.57 -17.51 13.16
CA PRO A 152 -3.78 -18.49 12.09
C PRO A 152 -3.21 -17.97 10.76
N ALA A 153 -1.87 -17.82 10.67
CA ALA A 153 -1.19 -17.17 9.55
C ALA A 153 -1.49 -17.84 8.19
N HIS A 154 -1.56 -19.17 8.18
CA HIS A 154 -1.83 -19.92 6.95
C HIS A 154 -3.27 -19.72 6.48
N GLU A 155 -4.23 -19.79 7.41
CA GLU A 155 -5.65 -19.62 7.13
C GLU A 155 -5.94 -18.21 6.61
N LEU A 156 -5.33 -17.19 7.22
CA LEU A 156 -5.42 -15.80 6.77
C LEU A 156 -4.88 -15.63 5.33
N ALA A 157 -3.70 -16.18 5.04
CA ALA A 157 -3.11 -16.08 3.71
C ALA A 157 -3.93 -16.82 2.66
N MET A 158 -4.49 -17.97 3.02
CA MET A 158 -5.38 -18.72 2.13
C MET A 158 -6.66 -17.92 1.84
N MET A 159 -7.30 -17.33 2.87
CA MET A 159 -8.45 -16.47 2.67
C MET A 159 -8.14 -15.28 1.77
N MET A 160 -7.01 -14.61 1.98
CA MET A 160 -6.57 -13.50 1.11
C MET A 160 -6.33 -13.95 -0.34
N THR A 161 -5.70 -15.11 -0.54
CA THR A 161 -5.43 -15.65 -1.88
C THR A 161 -6.73 -16.01 -2.60
N ILE A 162 -7.69 -16.63 -1.91
CA ILE A 162 -9.03 -16.94 -2.43
C ILE A 162 -9.77 -15.65 -2.78
N ALA A 163 -9.76 -14.67 -1.87
CA ALA A 163 -10.39 -13.37 -2.09
C ALA A 163 -9.81 -12.68 -3.34
N LEU A 164 -8.48 -12.57 -3.46
CA LEU A 164 -7.82 -11.96 -4.62
C LEU A 164 -8.15 -12.66 -5.94
N ARG A 165 -8.41 -13.98 -5.90
CA ARG A 165 -8.82 -14.75 -7.07
C ARG A 165 -10.29 -14.49 -7.44
N PHE A 166 -11.16 -14.33 -6.45
CA PHE A 166 -12.58 -14.15 -6.69
C PHE A 166 -12.99 -12.70 -6.97
N ILE A 167 -12.21 -11.71 -6.55
CA ILE A 167 -12.53 -10.30 -6.82
C ILE A 167 -12.80 -10.02 -8.31
N PRO A 168 -11.94 -10.43 -9.30
CA PRO A 168 -12.23 -10.22 -10.71
C PRO A 168 -13.56 -10.85 -11.14
N THR A 169 -13.80 -12.08 -10.70
CA THR A 169 -15.00 -12.83 -11.06
C THR A 169 -16.27 -12.18 -10.47
N LEU A 170 -16.20 -11.68 -9.23
CA LEU A 170 -17.31 -10.96 -8.60
C LEU A 170 -17.55 -9.59 -9.26
N LEU A 171 -16.51 -8.91 -9.75
CA LEU A 171 -16.65 -7.67 -10.51
C LEU A 171 -17.39 -7.93 -11.84
N ASP A 172 -17.01 -8.98 -12.56
CA ASP A 172 -17.69 -9.36 -13.80
C ASP A 172 -19.15 -9.74 -13.55
N GLU A 173 -19.42 -10.48 -12.46
CA GLU A 173 -20.77 -10.84 -12.03
C GLU A 173 -21.59 -9.59 -11.68
N THR A 174 -20.99 -8.66 -10.94
CA THR A 174 -21.62 -7.37 -10.59
C THR A 174 -22.01 -6.60 -11.84
N ASP A 175 -21.14 -6.54 -12.83
CA ASP A 175 -21.42 -5.84 -14.10
C ASP A 175 -22.57 -6.49 -14.88
N ARG A 176 -22.63 -7.83 -14.89
CA ARG A 176 -23.73 -8.58 -15.50
C ARG A 176 -25.07 -8.34 -14.80
N ILE A 177 -25.08 -8.43 -13.45
CA ILE A 177 -26.29 -8.19 -12.65
C ILE A 177 -26.73 -6.73 -12.82
N MET A 178 -25.80 -5.77 -12.80
CA MET A 178 -26.12 -4.35 -12.98
C MET A 178 -26.78 -4.11 -14.34
N LYS A 179 -26.25 -4.66 -15.43
CA LYS A 179 -26.83 -4.56 -16.77
C LYS A 179 -28.24 -5.18 -16.82
N ALA A 180 -28.42 -6.34 -16.21
CA ALA A 180 -29.71 -7.01 -16.16
C ALA A 180 -30.76 -6.20 -15.36
N GLN A 181 -30.36 -5.61 -14.23
CA GLN A 181 -31.26 -4.77 -13.43
C GLN A 181 -31.57 -3.44 -14.11
N SER A 182 -30.59 -2.83 -14.79
CA SER A 182 -30.83 -1.62 -15.61
C SER A 182 -31.82 -1.87 -16.73
N ALA A 183 -31.77 -3.05 -17.39
CA ALA A 183 -32.74 -3.46 -18.39
C ALA A 183 -34.17 -3.64 -17.81
N ARG A 184 -34.29 -3.90 -16.49
CA ARG A 184 -35.55 -3.97 -15.76
C ARG A 184 -36.02 -2.61 -15.22
N GLY A 185 -35.34 -1.52 -15.59
CA GLY A 185 -35.67 -0.15 -15.17
C GLY A 185 -35.03 0.31 -13.86
N ALA A 186 -34.08 -0.43 -13.30
CA ALA A 186 -33.34 0.03 -12.13
C ALA A 186 -32.38 1.14 -12.53
N ASP A 187 -32.45 2.27 -11.81
CA ASP A 187 -31.59 3.41 -12.00
C ASP A 187 -30.57 3.52 -10.82
N PHE A 188 -29.29 3.38 -11.13
CA PHE A 188 -28.19 3.43 -10.15
C PHE A 188 -27.49 4.79 -10.10
N VAL A 189 -27.87 5.73 -10.97
CA VAL A 189 -27.15 7.00 -11.17
C VAL A 189 -27.94 8.19 -10.68
N THR A 190 -29.26 8.23 -10.94
CA THR A 190 -30.11 9.37 -10.62
C THR A 190 -30.83 9.20 -9.27
N GLY A 191 -31.31 10.29 -8.68
CA GLY A 191 -32.04 10.29 -7.42
C GLY A 191 -31.21 10.65 -6.17
N SER A 192 -31.90 10.69 -5.02
CA SER A 192 -31.28 10.97 -3.72
C SER A 192 -30.35 9.83 -3.28
N ILE A 193 -29.42 10.09 -2.36
CA ILE A 193 -28.48 9.09 -1.81
C ILE A 193 -29.24 7.86 -1.27
N ILE A 194 -30.37 8.09 -0.57
CA ILE A 194 -31.20 7.02 0.00
C ILE A 194 -31.84 6.17 -1.11
N GLN A 195 -32.31 6.81 -2.18
CA GLN A 195 -32.90 6.11 -3.33
C GLN A 195 -31.86 5.27 -4.05
N ARG A 196 -30.65 5.78 -4.27
CA ARG A 196 -29.53 5.05 -4.86
C ARG A 196 -29.16 3.82 -4.01
N ALA A 197 -29.06 3.98 -2.68
CA ALA A 197 -28.81 2.88 -1.76
C ALA A 197 -29.88 1.79 -1.84
N LYS A 198 -31.17 2.19 -1.93
CA LYS A 198 -32.30 1.27 -2.08
C LYS A 198 -32.26 0.52 -3.42
N ASN A 199 -31.85 1.20 -4.49
CA ASN A 199 -31.71 0.61 -5.82
C ASN A 199 -30.50 -0.36 -5.90
N MET A 200 -29.54 -0.29 -4.97
CA MET A 200 -28.41 -1.24 -4.89
C MET A 200 -28.79 -2.58 -4.26
N VAL A 201 -29.88 -2.66 -3.47
CA VAL A 201 -30.29 -3.92 -2.80
C VAL A 201 -30.54 -5.06 -3.79
N PRO A 202 -31.26 -4.86 -4.93
CA PRO A 202 -31.48 -5.90 -5.94
C PRO A 202 -30.19 -6.39 -6.63
N LEU A 203 -29.08 -5.65 -6.47
CA LEU A 203 -27.74 -6.04 -6.96
C LEU A 203 -26.99 -6.82 -5.88
N LEU A 204 -27.08 -6.39 -4.62
CA LEU A 204 -26.34 -7.01 -3.51
C LEU A 204 -26.84 -8.43 -3.21
N VAL A 205 -28.17 -8.67 -3.17
CA VAL A 205 -28.74 -9.97 -2.80
C VAL A 205 -28.29 -11.09 -3.73
N PRO A 206 -28.42 -10.98 -5.07
CA PRO A 206 -27.91 -11.99 -6.00
C PRO A 206 -26.40 -12.19 -5.90
N LEU A 207 -25.64 -11.12 -5.68
CA LEU A 207 -24.19 -11.18 -5.54
C LEU A 207 -23.79 -11.99 -4.31
N PHE A 208 -24.43 -11.77 -3.15
CA PHE A 208 -24.20 -12.56 -1.94
C PHE A 208 -24.53 -14.03 -2.16
N ILE A 209 -25.67 -14.34 -2.77
CA ILE A 209 -26.07 -15.74 -3.06
C ILE A 209 -25.04 -16.42 -3.97
N SER A 210 -24.56 -15.72 -5.01
CA SER A 210 -23.51 -16.23 -5.91
C SER A 210 -22.19 -16.45 -5.15
N ALA A 211 -21.79 -15.51 -4.29
CA ALA A 211 -20.58 -15.62 -3.49
C ALA A 211 -20.62 -16.81 -2.53
N PHE A 212 -21.73 -17.02 -1.81
CA PHE A 212 -21.89 -18.17 -0.92
C PHE A 212 -21.89 -19.49 -1.68
N ARG A 213 -22.61 -19.59 -2.81
CA ARG A 213 -22.58 -20.79 -3.64
C ARG A 213 -21.17 -21.15 -4.09
N ARG A 214 -20.38 -20.17 -4.52
CA ARG A 214 -18.98 -20.38 -4.90
C ARG A 214 -18.10 -20.80 -3.71
N ALA A 215 -18.37 -20.25 -2.51
CA ALA A 215 -17.67 -20.66 -1.31
C ALA A 215 -17.96 -22.12 -0.96
N ASP A 216 -19.23 -22.55 -1.04
CA ASP A 216 -19.63 -23.94 -0.82
C ASP A 216 -19.02 -24.89 -1.85
N GLU A 217 -19.07 -24.54 -3.15
CA GLU A 217 -18.44 -25.32 -4.23
C GLU A 217 -16.91 -25.46 -4.01
N LEU A 218 -16.26 -24.38 -3.58
CA LEU A 218 -14.83 -24.41 -3.26
C LEU A 218 -14.54 -25.28 -2.06
N ALA A 219 -15.36 -25.20 -0.99
CA ALA A 219 -15.21 -26.00 0.21
C ALA A 219 -15.31 -27.50 -0.12
N ILE A 220 -16.36 -27.90 -0.87
CA ILE A 220 -16.55 -29.29 -1.33
C ILE A 220 -15.36 -29.74 -2.19
N ALA A 221 -14.88 -28.89 -3.10
CA ALA A 221 -13.73 -29.22 -3.94
C ALA A 221 -12.43 -29.37 -3.12
N MET A 222 -12.26 -28.60 -2.04
CA MET A 222 -11.11 -28.72 -1.13
C MET A 222 -11.21 -30.00 -0.29
N GLU A 223 -12.38 -30.34 0.24
CA GLU A 223 -12.63 -31.58 0.96
C GLU A 223 -12.39 -32.82 0.08
N ALA A 224 -12.87 -32.80 -1.18
CA ALA A 224 -12.62 -33.87 -2.13
C ALA A 224 -11.14 -34.06 -2.48
N ARG A 225 -10.32 -33.00 -2.30
CA ARG A 225 -8.85 -33.06 -2.43
C ARG A 225 -8.14 -33.36 -1.14
N CYS A 226 -8.85 -33.81 -0.11
CA CYS A 226 -8.31 -34.15 1.23
C CYS A 226 -7.58 -32.96 1.89
N TYR A 227 -8.07 -31.73 1.73
CA TYR A 227 -7.48 -30.59 2.40
C TYR A 227 -7.66 -30.70 3.93
N ARG A 228 -6.53 -30.66 4.68
CA ARG A 228 -6.48 -30.79 6.14
C ARG A 228 -5.84 -29.58 6.84
N GLY A 229 -5.94 -28.39 6.25
CA GLY A 229 -5.27 -27.19 6.78
C GLY A 229 -3.82 -27.05 6.38
N GLY A 230 -3.06 -26.24 7.12
CA GLY A 230 -1.67 -25.89 6.81
C GLY A 230 -0.59 -26.81 7.35
N VAL A 231 -0.95 -27.89 8.09
CA VAL A 231 0.02 -28.78 8.73
C VAL A 231 0.64 -29.72 7.70
N ASN A 232 1.99 -29.81 7.67
CA ASN A 232 2.77 -30.68 6.78
C ASN A 232 2.51 -30.47 5.27
N ARG A 233 2.14 -29.23 4.86
CA ARG A 233 1.90 -28.90 3.47
C ARG A 233 3.17 -28.35 2.82
N THR A 234 3.53 -28.90 1.65
CA THR A 234 4.58 -28.37 0.77
C THR A 234 4.02 -27.30 -0.16
N ARG A 235 4.84 -26.35 -0.58
CA ARG A 235 4.50 -25.29 -1.54
C ARG A 235 5.11 -25.58 -2.90
N MET A 236 4.34 -25.37 -3.96
CA MET A 236 4.82 -25.56 -5.33
C MET A 236 5.83 -24.45 -5.72
N LYS A 237 5.70 -23.25 -5.16
CA LYS A 237 6.66 -22.14 -5.34
C LYS A 237 7.08 -21.67 -3.96
N GLU A 238 8.30 -22.02 -3.58
CA GLU A 238 8.89 -21.55 -2.32
C GLU A 238 9.53 -20.18 -2.54
N LEU A 239 9.35 -19.29 -1.56
CA LEU A 239 10.08 -18.03 -1.53
C LEU A 239 11.52 -18.32 -1.15
N GLN A 240 12.47 -17.95 -2.01
CA GLN A 240 13.90 -18.14 -1.79
C GLN A 240 14.55 -16.78 -1.56
N VAL A 241 15.23 -16.65 -0.42
CA VAL A 241 16.02 -15.46 -0.13
C VAL A 241 17.27 -15.47 -0.99
N THR A 242 17.51 -14.40 -1.72
CA THR A 242 18.61 -14.24 -2.67
C THR A 242 19.58 -13.15 -2.16
N TYR A 243 20.81 -13.11 -2.71
CA TYR A 243 21.76 -12.02 -2.39
C TYR A 243 21.20 -10.63 -2.59
N VAL A 244 20.28 -10.46 -3.54
CA VAL A 244 19.56 -9.21 -3.81
C VAL A 244 18.81 -8.72 -2.58
N ASP A 245 18.25 -9.64 -1.79
CA ASP A 245 17.47 -9.33 -0.59
C ASP A 245 18.35 -8.81 0.53
N TYR A 246 19.50 -9.47 0.75
CA TYR A 246 20.47 -9.01 1.74
C TYR A 246 21.04 -7.64 1.41
N ILE A 247 21.34 -7.37 0.13
CA ILE A 247 21.82 -6.05 -0.31
C ILE A 247 20.73 -4.99 -0.09
N GLY A 248 19.48 -5.27 -0.48
CA GLY A 248 18.37 -4.33 -0.34
C GLY A 248 18.06 -3.99 1.11
N VAL A 249 17.92 -5.00 1.97
CA VAL A 249 17.67 -4.80 3.41
C VAL A 249 18.91 -4.15 4.07
N GLY A 250 20.12 -4.60 3.73
CA GLY A 250 21.36 -4.05 4.25
C GLY A 250 21.53 -2.56 3.94
N ALA A 251 21.18 -2.13 2.73
CA ALA A 251 21.21 -0.72 2.34
C ALA A 251 20.23 0.12 3.19
N VAL A 252 19.01 -0.37 3.41
CA VAL A 252 18.01 0.32 4.24
C VAL A 252 18.45 0.40 5.69
N VAL A 253 18.98 -0.71 6.25
CA VAL A 253 19.51 -0.74 7.62
C VAL A 253 20.67 0.23 7.79
N LEU A 254 21.61 0.26 6.84
CA LEU A 254 22.76 1.18 6.86
C LEU A 254 22.29 2.64 6.90
N ILE A 255 21.34 3.02 6.05
CA ILE A 255 20.77 4.37 6.05
C ILE A 255 20.08 4.67 7.37
N THR A 256 19.32 3.71 7.90
CA THR A 256 18.67 3.88 9.20
C THR A 256 19.69 4.13 10.31
N ILE A 257 20.81 3.40 10.31
CA ILE A 257 21.91 3.62 11.27
C ILE A 257 22.54 5.02 11.10
N ILE A 258 22.75 5.47 9.86
CA ILE A 258 23.26 6.82 9.58
C ILE A 258 22.28 7.88 10.11
N LEU A 259 20.99 7.73 9.90
CA LEU A 259 19.97 8.66 10.40
C LEU A 259 19.92 8.68 11.94
N ILE A 260 20.04 7.54 12.60
CA ILE A 260 20.14 7.44 14.06
C ILE A 260 21.40 8.15 14.56
N ALA A 261 22.54 7.96 13.89
CA ALA A 261 23.79 8.63 14.26
C ALA A 261 23.68 10.15 14.11
N LEU A 262 23.07 10.65 13.03
CA LEU A 262 22.80 12.08 12.84
C LEU A 262 21.88 12.64 13.91
N TRP A 263 20.82 11.90 14.26
CA TRP A 263 19.91 12.28 15.33
C TRP A 263 20.63 12.40 16.69
N TRP A 264 21.56 11.47 16.99
CA TRP A 264 22.38 11.50 18.22
C TRP A 264 23.39 12.66 18.23
N LEU A 265 23.95 13.03 17.08
CA LEU A 265 24.88 14.14 16.93
C LEU A 265 24.20 15.52 16.93
N GLY A 266 22.85 15.56 16.92
CA GLY A 266 22.06 16.79 16.87
C GLY A 266 22.15 17.55 15.54
N LEU A 267 22.55 16.83 14.46
CA LEU A 267 22.73 17.36 13.10
C LEU A 267 21.52 17.09 12.21
#